data_3618b902926bbe763d8e2f4255fa6a7c
#
_entry.id   3618b902926bbe763d8e2f4255fa6a7c
#
_cell.length_a   1.000
_cell.length_b   1.000
_cell.length_c   1.000
_cell.angle_alpha   90.00
_cell.angle_beta   90.00
_cell.angle_gamma   90.00
#
_symmetry.space_group_name_H-M   'P 1'
#
loop_
_entity.id
_entity.type
_entity.pdbx_description
1 polymer ?
#
loop_
_entity_poly.entity_id
_entity_poly.type
_entity_poly.pdbx_seq_one_letter_code
_entity_poly.pdbx_strand_id
1 'polypeptide(L)'
;MIVYVTPTLRNSIGATMPTTPVVESAFLTGVFDKLPILEAATTSRVVVNNAVLRHVVFSFDAGQVLTEHASPRAVVVQMLSGKMRFRVGEVTHDLAGGDVVYLAPGDRHALEALDPCYMALTLVDVENTAYAAKETLDRSAEEGEK
;
A
#
# COMPACT_ATOMS: atom_id res chain seq x y z
N MET A 1 8.38 -13.83 12.02
CA MET A 1 7.66 -14.50 10.91
C MET A 1 6.87 -13.44 10.15
N ILE A 2 7.12 -13.30 8.87
CA ILE A 2 6.41 -12.33 8.04
C ILE A 2 5.11 -12.98 7.61
N VAL A 3 3.98 -12.47 8.10
CA VAL A 3 2.67 -12.91 7.65
C VAL A 3 2.18 -11.93 6.60
N TYR A 4 2.48 -12.21 5.35
CA TYR A 4 1.85 -11.50 4.25
C TYR A 4 0.43 -12.03 4.07
N VAL A 5 -0.54 -11.18 4.32
CA VAL A 5 -1.85 -11.40 3.73
C VAL A 5 -1.79 -10.79 2.34
N THR A 6 -1.21 -11.52 1.41
CA THR A 6 -1.26 -11.10 0.01
C THR A 6 -2.69 -11.13 -0.48
N PRO A 7 -3.08 -10.15 -1.29
CA PRO A 7 -4.46 -10.01 -1.75
C PRO A 7 -4.96 -11.15 -2.66
N THR A 8 -4.11 -12.04 -3.04
CA THR A 8 -4.41 -13.18 -3.93
C THR A 8 -4.56 -14.49 -3.20
N LEU A 9 -4.27 -14.53 -1.89
CA LEU A 9 -4.47 -15.73 -1.13
C LEU A 9 -5.93 -15.80 -0.65
N ARG A 10 -6.68 -16.70 -1.24
CA ARG A 10 -7.80 -17.29 -0.53
C ARG A 10 -7.25 -17.80 0.79
N ASN A 11 -7.79 -17.32 1.90
CA ASN A 11 -7.43 -17.97 3.14
C ASN A 11 -7.79 -19.46 3.03
N SER A 12 -7.14 -20.29 3.83
CA SER A 12 -7.30 -21.75 3.80
C SER A 12 -8.74 -22.26 4.02
N ILE A 13 -9.68 -21.38 4.27
CA ILE A 13 -11.12 -21.67 4.44
C ILE A 13 -12.00 -21.11 3.33
N GLY A 14 -11.39 -20.60 2.23
CA GLY A 14 -12.16 -20.15 1.07
C GLY A 14 -12.88 -18.81 1.26
N ALA A 15 -12.63 -18.07 2.35
CA ALA A 15 -13.18 -16.74 2.53
C ALA A 15 -12.54 -15.77 1.53
N THR A 16 -13.38 -15.07 0.77
CA THR A 16 -12.96 -13.98 -0.10
C THR A 16 -12.55 -12.78 0.75
N MET A 17 -11.58 -11.99 0.28
CA MET A 17 -11.23 -10.71 0.91
C MET A 17 -12.44 -9.80 0.97
N PRO A 18 -12.58 -8.99 2.06
CA PRO A 18 -13.65 -8.00 2.10
C PRO A 18 -13.57 -7.09 0.88
N THR A 19 -14.70 -6.80 0.28
CA THR A 19 -14.82 -5.87 -0.85
C THR A 19 -15.53 -4.61 -0.38
N THR A 20 -15.05 -3.47 -0.88
CA THR A 20 -15.65 -2.16 -0.65
C THR A 20 -16.10 -1.64 -2.01
N PRO A 21 -17.40 -1.67 -2.34
CA PRO A 21 -17.87 -1.23 -3.65
C PRO A 21 -17.44 0.20 -3.97
N VAL A 22 -17.03 0.45 -5.21
CA VAL A 22 -16.55 1.78 -5.64
C VAL A 22 -17.61 2.87 -5.43
N VAL A 23 -18.88 2.52 -5.57
CA VAL A 23 -20.00 3.47 -5.53
C VAL A 23 -20.63 3.62 -4.14
N GLU A 24 -20.08 2.95 -3.14
CA GLU A 24 -20.61 3.00 -1.76
C GLU A 24 -19.57 3.51 -0.79
N SER A 25 -19.95 4.51 0.02
CA SER A 25 -19.09 5.00 1.10
C SER A 25 -19.11 4.03 2.29
N ALA A 26 -17.98 3.91 2.98
CA ALA A 26 -17.86 3.05 4.14
C ALA A 26 -17.03 3.71 5.24
N PHE A 27 -17.34 3.38 6.50
CA PHE A 27 -16.52 3.73 7.66
C PHE A 27 -15.81 2.48 8.15
N LEU A 28 -14.47 2.55 8.22
CA LEU A 28 -13.62 1.42 8.62
C LEU A 28 -12.87 1.84 9.88
N THR A 29 -13.45 1.52 11.01
CA THR A 29 -13.01 1.96 12.33
C THR A 29 -12.32 0.85 13.12
N GLY A 30 -11.55 1.22 14.15
CA GLY A 30 -10.88 0.24 15.03
C GLY A 30 -9.77 -0.55 14.33
N VAL A 31 -9.14 0.01 13.29
CA VAL A 31 -8.14 -0.70 12.49
C VAL A 31 -6.94 -1.11 13.32
N PHE A 32 -6.42 -0.23 14.18
CA PHE A 32 -5.27 -0.56 15.04
C PHE A 32 -5.59 -1.65 16.07
N ASP A 33 -6.79 -1.65 16.62
CA ASP A 33 -7.22 -2.69 17.57
C ASP A 33 -7.27 -4.09 16.93
N LYS A 34 -7.54 -4.13 15.62
CA LYS A 34 -7.57 -5.36 14.82
C LYS A 34 -6.20 -5.75 14.26
N LEU A 35 -5.20 -4.91 14.45
CA LEU A 35 -3.86 -5.08 13.90
C LEU A 35 -2.80 -4.73 14.95
N PRO A 36 -2.77 -5.42 16.10
CA PRO A 36 -1.74 -5.16 17.11
C PRO A 36 -0.35 -5.45 16.58
N ILE A 37 0.64 -4.71 17.06
CA ILE A 37 2.04 -5.01 16.77
C ILE A 37 2.44 -6.26 17.55
N LEU A 38 2.77 -7.32 16.83
CA LEU A 38 3.16 -8.61 17.41
C LEU A 38 4.67 -8.74 17.42
N GLU A 39 5.19 -9.40 18.46
CA GLU A 39 6.63 -9.64 18.62
C GLU A 39 7.21 -10.36 17.41
N ALA A 40 8.33 -9.83 16.88
CA ALA A 40 9.09 -10.35 15.76
C ALA A 40 8.22 -10.64 14.52
N ALA A 41 7.18 -9.83 14.29
CA ALA A 41 6.24 -10.05 13.19
C ALA A 41 5.95 -8.79 12.39
N THR A 42 5.64 -9.01 11.13
CA THR A 42 4.97 -8.05 10.24
C THR A 42 3.59 -8.60 9.93
N THR A 43 2.55 -7.83 10.21
CA THR A 43 1.19 -8.21 9.89
C THR A 43 0.50 -7.12 9.08
N SER A 44 -0.50 -7.49 8.30
CA SER A 44 -1.23 -6.53 7.49
C SER A 44 -2.72 -6.85 7.44
N ARG A 45 -3.50 -5.80 7.16
CA ARG A 45 -4.94 -5.92 6.97
C ARG A 45 -5.37 -5.10 5.77
N VAL A 46 -6.07 -5.72 4.86
CA VAL A 46 -6.73 -5.00 3.76
C VAL A 46 -7.99 -4.34 4.32
N VAL A 47 -8.03 -3.03 4.23
CA VAL A 47 -9.10 -2.19 4.80
C VAL A 47 -10.10 -1.80 3.74
N VAL A 48 -9.62 -1.39 2.56
CA VAL A 48 -10.45 -1.09 1.37
C VAL A 48 -9.96 -1.94 0.22
N ASN A 49 -10.87 -2.52 -0.54
CA ASN A 49 -10.52 -3.29 -1.72
C ASN A 49 -11.64 -3.24 -2.77
N ASN A 50 -11.33 -2.68 -3.92
CA ASN A 50 -12.20 -2.67 -5.09
C ASN A 50 -11.38 -2.65 -6.39
N ALA A 51 -12.05 -2.52 -7.53
CA ALA A 51 -11.38 -2.53 -8.83
C ALA A 51 -10.43 -1.34 -9.06
N VAL A 52 -10.62 -0.23 -8.35
CA VAL A 52 -9.84 1.00 -8.53
C VAL A 52 -8.66 1.07 -7.59
N LEU A 53 -8.88 0.76 -6.30
CA LEU A 53 -7.86 0.92 -5.28
C LEU A 53 -7.93 -0.16 -4.20
N ARG A 54 -6.81 -0.30 -3.52
CA ARG A 54 -6.68 -1.12 -2.32
C ARG A 54 -5.95 -0.31 -1.25
N HIS A 55 -6.49 -0.30 -0.04
CA HIS A 55 -5.87 0.32 1.11
C HIS A 55 -5.50 -0.74 2.12
N VAL A 56 -4.22 -0.83 2.48
CA VAL A 56 -3.68 -1.85 3.38
C VAL A 56 -2.95 -1.17 4.52
N VAL A 57 -3.21 -1.58 5.74
CA VAL A 57 -2.47 -1.13 6.92
C VAL A 57 -1.57 -2.27 7.39
N PHE A 58 -0.33 -1.91 7.69
CA PHE A 58 0.70 -2.81 8.21
C PHE A 58 1.06 -2.45 9.63
N SER A 59 1.32 -3.47 10.44
CA SER A 59 2.03 -3.34 11.71
C SER A 59 3.37 -4.07 11.63
N PHE A 60 4.42 -3.42 12.13
CA PHE A 60 5.77 -3.99 12.15
C PHE A 60 6.32 -3.93 13.56
N ASP A 61 6.89 -5.03 14.03
CA ASP A 61 7.83 -4.95 15.15
C ASP A 61 9.16 -4.36 14.68
N ALA A 62 9.93 -3.80 15.59
CA ALA A 62 11.27 -3.29 15.28
C ALA A 62 12.14 -4.38 14.64
N GLY A 63 12.91 -4.03 13.62
CA GLY A 63 13.81 -4.94 12.92
C GLY A 63 13.17 -5.75 11.79
N GLN A 64 11.86 -5.66 11.59
CA GLN A 64 11.19 -6.33 10.48
C GLN A 64 11.56 -5.68 9.15
N VAL A 65 11.79 -6.50 8.13
CA VAL A 65 12.26 -6.08 6.80
C VAL A 65 11.31 -6.58 5.73
N LEU A 66 10.99 -5.73 4.76
CA LEU A 66 10.46 -6.14 3.47
C LEU A 66 11.55 -5.98 2.41
N THR A 67 11.95 -7.10 1.83
CA THR A 67 13.00 -7.13 0.82
C THR A 67 12.58 -6.43 -0.47
N GLU A 68 13.55 -6.07 -1.30
CA GLU A 68 13.31 -5.34 -2.54
C GLU A 68 12.28 -6.02 -3.43
N HIS A 69 11.28 -5.26 -3.82
CA HIS A 69 10.20 -5.67 -4.73
C HIS A 69 9.64 -4.45 -5.47
N ALA A 70 8.76 -4.69 -6.42
CA ALA A 70 8.08 -3.64 -7.18
C ALA A 70 6.59 -3.99 -7.33
N SER A 71 5.77 -2.97 -7.52
CA SER A 71 4.35 -3.13 -7.81
C SER A 71 4.02 -2.54 -9.18
N PRO A 72 3.14 -3.16 -9.97
CA PRO A 72 2.64 -2.56 -11.21
C PRO A 72 1.67 -1.40 -10.96
N ARG A 73 1.24 -1.20 -9.72
CA ARG A 73 0.30 -0.14 -9.31
C ARG A 73 1.05 1.10 -8.86
N ALA A 74 0.40 2.26 -8.97
CA ALA A 74 0.84 3.44 -8.26
C ALA A 74 0.54 3.27 -6.76
N VAL A 75 1.48 3.61 -5.90
CA VAL A 75 1.35 3.40 -4.45
C VAL A 75 1.65 4.67 -3.70
N VAL A 76 0.75 5.04 -2.78
CA VAL A 76 1.03 6.02 -1.75
C VAL A 76 1.32 5.28 -0.45
N VAL A 77 2.49 5.52 0.12
CA VAL A 77 2.91 4.99 1.42
C VAL A 77 2.80 6.11 2.43
N GLN A 78 2.13 5.87 3.54
CA GLN A 78 2.06 6.82 4.63
C GLN A 78 2.49 6.18 5.95
N MET A 79 3.45 6.79 6.64
CA MET A 79 3.80 6.41 8.00
C MET A 79 2.73 6.94 8.96
N LEU A 80 2.12 6.05 9.71
CA LEU A 80 1.12 6.41 10.72
C LEU A 80 1.75 6.65 12.09
N SER A 81 2.74 5.83 12.45
CA SER A 81 3.49 5.96 13.71
C SER A 81 4.81 5.21 13.64
N GLY A 82 5.74 5.57 14.54
CA GLY A 82 7.05 4.95 14.62
C GLY A 82 8.02 5.43 13.56
N LYS A 83 9.11 4.69 13.36
CA LYS A 83 10.17 5.02 12.41
C LYS A 83 10.49 3.85 11.50
N MET A 84 10.74 4.16 10.25
CA MET A 84 11.03 3.18 9.21
C MET A 84 12.12 3.72 8.28
N ARG A 85 13.07 2.88 7.93
CA ARG A 85 14.01 3.17 6.83
C ARG A 85 13.41 2.67 5.54
N PHE A 86 13.27 3.56 4.58
CA PHE A 86 12.63 3.27 3.31
C PHE A 86 13.57 3.60 2.14
N ARG A 87 13.74 2.65 1.23
CA ARG A 87 14.59 2.80 0.05
C ARG A 87 13.76 2.66 -1.22
N VAL A 88 13.93 3.62 -2.13
CA VAL A 88 13.37 3.57 -3.50
C VAL A 88 14.55 3.67 -4.46
N GLY A 89 14.79 2.63 -5.27
CA GLY A 89 16.00 2.57 -6.08
C GLY A 89 17.24 2.68 -5.20
N GLU A 90 18.04 3.74 -5.38
CA GLU A 90 19.25 4.00 -4.61
C GLU A 90 19.07 5.08 -3.53
N VAL A 91 17.88 5.65 -3.42
CA VAL A 91 17.57 6.72 -2.47
C VAL A 91 16.95 6.14 -1.20
N THR A 92 17.54 6.45 -0.05
CA THR A 92 17.09 5.98 1.26
C THR A 92 16.75 7.16 2.16
N HIS A 93 15.61 7.08 2.83
CA HIS A 93 15.18 8.03 3.85
C HIS A 93 14.67 7.29 5.09
N ASP A 94 14.88 7.89 6.26
CA ASP A 94 14.23 7.47 7.49
C ASP A 94 12.93 8.27 7.62
N LEU A 95 11.82 7.54 7.73
CA LEU A 95 10.47 8.10 7.79
C LEU A 95 9.92 8.04 9.21
N ALA A 96 9.18 9.05 9.59
CA ALA A 96 8.43 9.12 10.85
C ALA A 96 6.93 9.31 10.59
N GLY A 97 6.12 9.26 11.64
CA GLY A 97 4.68 9.43 11.52
C GLY A 97 4.30 10.72 10.78
N GLY A 98 3.44 10.59 9.79
CA GLY A 98 3.01 11.66 8.89
C GLY A 98 3.76 11.74 7.56
N ASP A 99 4.94 11.12 7.45
CA ASP A 99 5.73 11.13 6.21
C ASP A 99 5.07 10.28 5.12
N VAL A 100 5.23 10.70 3.88
CA VAL A 100 4.61 10.08 2.71
C VAL A 100 5.67 9.77 1.66
N VAL A 101 5.56 8.59 1.04
CA VAL A 101 6.33 8.23 -0.15
C VAL A 101 5.36 7.91 -1.28
N TYR A 102 5.62 8.46 -2.44
CA TYR A 102 4.94 8.03 -3.66
C TYR A 102 5.83 7.07 -4.44
N LEU A 103 5.29 5.91 -4.79
CA LEU A 103 5.96 4.91 -5.60
C LEU A 103 5.31 4.87 -6.99
N ALA A 104 6.08 5.24 -8.00
CA ALA A 104 5.64 5.06 -9.38
C ALA A 104 5.52 3.56 -9.72
N PRO A 105 4.62 3.18 -10.63
CA PRO A 105 4.52 1.80 -11.09
C PRO A 105 5.87 1.26 -11.54
N GLY A 106 6.25 0.09 -11.04
CA GLY A 106 7.49 -0.59 -11.40
C GLY A 106 8.74 -0.18 -10.59
N ASP A 107 8.68 0.87 -9.79
CA ASP A 107 9.84 1.29 -8.99
C ASP A 107 10.14 0.27 -7.87
N ARG A 108 11.40 -0.12 -7.81
CA ARG A 108 11.87 -1.09 -6.82
C ARG A 108 12.09 -0.40 -5.47
N HIS A 109 11.61 -1.03 -4.42
CA HIS A 109 11.68 -0.48 -3.07
C HIS A 109 11.85 -1.57 -2.02
N ALA A 110 12.39 -1.17 -0.88
CA ALA A 110 12.59 -2.02 0.28
C ALA A 110 12.42 -1.18 1.55
N LEU A 111 12.13 -1.83 2.67
CA LEU A 111 11.97 -1.14 3.94
C LEU A 111 12.45 -1.96 5.13
N GLU A 112 12.79 -1.27 6.20
CA GLU A 112 13.13 -1.82 7.50
C GLU A 112 12.48 -1.01 8.61
N ALA A 113 11.74 -1.67 9.48
CA ALA A 113 11.17 -1.01 10.67
C ALA A 113 12.29 -0.75 11.69
N LEU A 114 12.53 0.52 12.00
CA LEU A 114 13.53 0.92 13.00
C LEU A 114 12.96 0.88 14.41
N ASP A 115 11.67 1.19 14.55
CA ASP A 115 10.86 1.08 15.77
C ASP A 115 9.63 0.24 15.49
N PRO A 116 8.90 -0.24 16.49
CA PRO A 116 7.54 -0.72 16.28
C PRO A 116 6.71 0.37 15.59
N CYS A 117 6.06 0.06 14.47
CA CYS A 117 5.42 1.08 13.65
C CYS A 117 4.20 0.59 12.89
N TYR A 118 3.38 1.55 12.47
CA TYR A 118 2.26 1.36 11.56
C TYR A 118 2.50 2.13 10.26
N MET A 119 2.16 1.49 9.16
CA MET A 119 2.27 2.05 7.81
C MET A 119 1.00 1.74 7.03
N ALA A 120 0.53 2.69 6.24
CA ALA A 120 -0.58 2.48 5.33
C ALA A 120 -0.10 2.55 3.88
N LEU A 121 -0.63 1.67 3.04
CA LEU A 121 -0.44 1.70 1.59
C LEU A 121 -1.79 1.93 0.91
N THR A 122 -1.81 2.84 -0.05
CA THR A 122 -2.90 2.95 -1.01
C THR A 122 -2.37 2.58 -2.39
N LEU A 123 -2.84 1.45 -2.92
CA LEU A 123 -2.45 0.95 -4.24
C LEU A 123 -3.56 1.27 -5.22
N VAL A 124 -3.22 1.98 -6.28
CA VAL A 124 -4.17 2.40 -7.32
C VAL A 124 -3.90 1.62 -8.59
N ASP A 125 -4.94 0.98 -9.12
CA ASP A 125 -4.86 0.29 -10.39
C ASP A 125 -4.96 1.31 -11.53
N VAL A 126 -3.80 1.68 -12.08
CA VAL A 126 -3.70 2.73 -13.10
C VAL A 126 -4.26 2.31 -14.45
N GLU A 127 -4.38 1.01 -14.70
CA GLU A 127 -4.94 0.49 -15.97
C GLU A 127 -6.46 0.44 -15.95
N ASN A 128 -7.04 0.29 -14.77
CA ASN A 128 -8.48 0.09 -14.58
C ASN A 128 -9.21 1.33 -14.04
N THR A 129 -8.56 2.50 -14.09
CA THR A 129 -9.15 3.73 -13.59
C THR A 129 -9.69 4.59 -14.75
N ALA A 130 -10.82 5.26 -14.51
CA ALA A 130 -11.33 6.29 -15.41
C ALA A 130 -10.32 7.46 -15.61
N TYR A 131 -9.40 7.63 -14.65
CA TYR A 131 -8.32 8.60 -14.72
C TYR A 131 -7.30 8.26 -15.80
N ALA A 132 -6.88 7.01 -15.91
CA ALA A 132 -5.95 6.57 -16.96
C ALA A 132 -6.54 6.79 -18.36
N ALA A 133 -7.84 6.54 -18.53
CA ALA A 133 -8.55 6.82 -19.77
C ALA A 133 -8.58 8.32 -20.09
N LYS A 134 -8.78 9.16 -19.10
CA LYS A 134 -8.78 10.61 -19.25
C LYS A 134 -7.41 11.15 -19.63
N GLU A 135 -6.35 10.74 -18.94
CA GLU A 135 -4.97 11.15 -19.27
C GLU A 135 -4.58 10.74 -20.70
N THR A 136 -5.00 9.56 -21.12
CA THR A 136 -4.76 9.10 -22.49
C THR A 136 -5.47 10.01 -23.51
N LEU A 137 -6.70 10.40 -23.25
CA LEU A 137 -7.45 11.31 -24.10
C LEU A 137 -6.85 12.72 -24.13
N ASP A 138 -6.43 13.23 -22.97
CA ASP A 138 -5.80 14.56 -22.86
C ASP A 138 -4.47 14.61 -23.60
N ARG A 139 -3.63 13.58 -23.51
CA ARG A 139 -2.39 13.48 -24.29
C ARG A 139 -2.64 13.43 -25.78
N SER A 140 -3.64 12.67 -26.21
CA SER A 140 -4.01 12.58 -27.62
C SER A 140 -4.50 13.91 -28.17
N ALA A 141 -5.19 14.71 -27.35
CA ALA A 141 -5.61 16.06 -27.73
C ALA A 141 -4.42 17.03 -27.86
N GLU A 142 -3.45 16.98 -26.93
CA GLU A 142 -2.23 17.80 -26.98
C GLU A 142 -1.34 17.45 -28.18
N GLU A 143 -1.21 16.18 -28.54
CA GLU A 143 -0.47 15.71 -29.70
C GLU A 143 -1.16 16.07 -31.04
N GLY A 144 -2.48 16.23 -31.02
CA GLY A 144 -3.28 16.62 -32.20
C GLY A 144 -3.26 18.11 -32.50
N GLU A 145 -2.78 18.96 -31.60
CA GLU A 145 -2.70 20.43 -31.77
C GLU A 145 -1.35 20.94 -32.32
N LYS A 146 -0.43 20.05 -32.65
CA LYS A 146 0.89 20.42 -33.23
C LYS A 146 0.87 20.43 -34.73
#